data_2d5875075ccfefbb2d1891d58024fc65
#
_entry.id   2d5875075ccfefbb2d1891d58024fc65
#
_cell.length_a   1.000
_cell.length_b   1.000
_cell.length_c   1.000
_cell.angle_alpha   90.00
_cell.angle_beta   90.00
_cell.angle_gamma   90.00
#
_symmetry.space_group_name_H-M   'P 1'
#
loop_
_entity.id
_entity.type
_entity.pdbx_description
1 polymer ?
#
loop_
_entity_poly.entity_id
_entity_poly.type
_entity_poly.pdbx_seq_one_letter_code
_entity_poly.pdbx_strand_id
1 'polypeptide(L)'
;MTTNLQLERGDRVIVAMSGGVDSSCVAALLVEGGYEVIGITLQLYDHGAALGKRGACCAGRDIHDARKVAQQLDIPHYVLDFEARFRQAVIEDFAQTYADGRTPLPCARCNQRIKFRDLLGIARDLGGGALATGHYVRREIGKDGLELHRAADAWRDQSYFLFATTRDQLAFLRFPLGGLAKDETRRLAGRFALPVADKPDSQDICFVPQGSYAGVVEKLRPGAAEPGEIVHVDGRVLGRHDGLIHFTVGQRRGLAVATGERLYVVRLEPGRNRVIAGPREALGCARAELREVNWLGAAPIPAAGIDLQVRHRAREAAAAARLLPGEDGCARVAFAEPQAGVAPGQACVFYDGTRMLGGGWIERAPLALEPPSTGAPARALAAASGA
;
A
#
# COMPACT_ATOMS: atom_id res chain seq x y z
N MET A 1 -24.32 14.97 -9.37
CA MET A 1 -23.99 14.72 -7.96
C MET A 1 -22.64 15.39 -7.68
N THR A 2 -22.66 16.60 -7.16
CA THR A 2 -21.43 17.32 -6.78
C THR A 2 -20.90 16.68 -5.51
N THR A 3 -19.87 15.85 -5.64
CA THR A 3 -19.01 15.50 -4.52
C THR A 3 -18.58 16.83 -3.88
N ASN A 4 -18.85 17.03 -2.60
CA ASN A 4 -18.43 18.23 -1.86
C ASN A 4 -16.90 18.24 -1.76
N LEU A 5 -16.25 18.72 -2.85
CA LEU A 5 -14.80 18.74 -2.95
C LEU A 5 -14.18 19.88 -2.12
N GLN A 6 -15.00 20.76 -1.55
CA GLN A 6 -14.55 21.97 -0.86
C GLN A 6 -13.63 22.82 -1.75
N LEU A 7 -14.04 23.00 -2.98
CA LEU A 7 -13.39 23.79 -4.01
C LEU A 7 -14.47 24.63 -4.71
N GLU A 8 -14.10 25.78 -5.20
CA GLU A 8 -14.95 26.65 -5.98
C GLU A 8 -14.86 26.31 -7.48
N ARG A 9 -15.88 26.65 -8.26
CA ARG A 9 -15.82 26.53 -9.71
C ARG A 9 -14.72 27.44 -10.25
N GLY A 10 -13.89 26.90 -11.14
CA GLY A 10 -12.71 27.59 -11.67
C GLY A 10 -11.42 27.31 -10.89
N ASP A 11 -11.50 26.72 -9.71
CA ASP A 11 -10.30 26.29 -9.00
C ASP A 11 -9.49 25.30 -9.83
N ARG A 12 -8.16 25.47 -9.81
CA ARG A 12 -7.25 24.55 -10.49
C ARG A 12 -7.10 23.25 -9.71
N VAL A 13 -7.38 22.11 -10.36
CA VAL A 13 -7.25 20.79 -9.79
C VAL A 13 -6.28 19.93 -10.62
N ILE A 14 -5.26 19.44 -9.96
CA ILE A 14 -4.33 18.50 -10.57
C ILE A 14 -4.88 17.08 -10.41
N VAL A 15 -4.92 16.32 -11.51
CA VAL A 15 -5.40 14.93 -11.52
C VAL A 15 -4.24 13.98 -11.78
N ALA A 16 -4.03 13.03 -10.86
CA ALA A 16 -3.09 11.92 -11.06
C ALA A 16 -3.70 10.92 -12.04
N MET A 17 -3.32 10.98 -13.31
CA MET A 17 -3.82 10.15 -14.41
C MET A 17 -2.91 8.94 -14.62
N SER A 18 -3.41 7.73 -14.39
CA SER A 18 -2.68 6.47 -14.58
C SER A 18 -2.96 5.81 -15.93
N GLY A 19 -3.81 6.39 -16.78
CA GLY A 19 -4.30 5.76 -18.00
C GLY A 19 -5.35 4.65 -17.75
N GLY A 20 -5.81 4.48 -16.54
CA GLY A 20 -6.91 3.59 -16.17
C GLY A 20 -8.27 4.31 -16.15
N VAL A 21 -9.36 3.53 -16.13
CA VAL A 21 -10.74 4.05 -16.13
C VAL A 21 -11.01 4.98 -14.95
N ASP A 22 -10.53 4.66 -13.75
CA ASP A 22 -10.84 5.40 -12.54
C ASP A 22 -10.28 6.83 -12.58
N SER A 23 -8.98 6.99 -12.84
CA SER A 23 -8.35 8.31 -12.92
C SER A 23 -8.90 9.15 -14.08
N SER A 24 -9.26 8.51 -15.18
CA SER A 24 -9.89 9.18 -16.35
C SER A 24 -11.29 9.66 -16.02
N CYS A 25 -12.07 8.86 -15.28
CA CYS A 25 -13.39 9.25 -14.80
C CYS A 25 -13.30 10.44 -13.82
N VAL A 26 -12.29 10.46 -12.94
CA VAL A 26 -12.02 11.62 -12.06
C VAL A 26 -11.80 12.89 -12.85
N ALA A 27 -10.95 12.85 -13.91
CA ALA A 27 -10.70 14.01 -14.75
C ALA A 27 -11.98 14.51 -15.43
N ALA A 28 -12.78 13.60 -16.00
CA ALA A 28 -14.04 13.95 -16.66
C ALA A 28 -15.08 14.55 -15.69
N LEU A 29 -15.22 14.01 -14.48
CA LEU A 29 -16.10 14.53 -13.44
C LEU A 29 -15.71 15.95 -13.01
N LEU A 30 -14.41 16.23 -12.90
CA LEU A 30 -13.93 17.56 -12.52
C LEU A 30 -14.11 18.58 -13.64
N VAL A 31 -13.89 18.20 -14.91
CA VAL A 31 -14.18 19.06 -16.08
C VAL A 31 -15.68 19.38 -16.14
N GLU A 32 -16.55 18.36 -16.00
CA GLU A 32 -18.02 18.55 -15.93
C GLU A 32 -18.42 19.46 -14.75
N GLY A 33 -17.69 19.37 -13.62
CA GLY A 33 -17.87 20.22 -12.44
C GLY A 33 -17.46 21.68 -12.66
N GLY A 34 -16.77 22.01 -13.77
CA GLY A 34 -16.34 23.35 -14.12
C GLY A 34 -15.05 23.78 -13.42
N TYR A 35 -14.17 22.83 -13.05
CA TYR A 35 -12.83 23.08 -12.50
C TYR A 35 -11.80 23.26 -13.64
N GLU A 36 -10.73 24.00 -13.38
CA GLU A 36 -9.55 24.03 -14.24
C GLU A 36 -8.71 22.77 -13.98
N VAL A 37 -8.80 21.80 -14.87
CA VAL A 37 -8.18 20.49 -14.70
C VAL A 37 -6.84 20.40 -15.44
N ILE A 38 -5.79 19.95 -14.76
CA ILE A 38 -4.51 19.57 -15.35
C ILE A 38 -4.22 18.11 -15.03
N GLY A 39 -4.00 17.29 -16.05
CA GLY A 39 -3.64 15.89 -15.92
C GLY A 39 -2.13 15.70 -15.75
N ILE A 40 -1.71 14.84 -14.82
CA ILE A 40 -0.31 14.43 -14.68
C ILE A 40 -0.23 12.91 -14.66
N THR A 41 0.61 12.36 -15.53
CA THR A 41 1.00 10.95 -15.51
C THR A 41 2.45 10.82 -15.06
N LEU A 42 2.71 9.96 -14.08
CA LEU A 42 4.06 9.60 -13.66
C LEU A 42 4.52 8.38 -14.47
N GLN A 43 5.61 8.50 -15.21
CA GLN A 43 6.31 7.37 -15.80
C GLN A 43 7.15 6.72 -14.70
N LEU A 44 6.65 5.62 -14.12
CA LEU A 44 7.21 5.00 -12.92
C LEU A 44 8.25 3.91 -13.24
N TYR A 45 8.16 3.26 -14.41
CA TYR A 45 9.03 2.16 -14.83
C TYR A 45 8.92 1.93 -16.34
N ASP A 46 10.00 1.39 -16.92
CA ASP A 46 10.00 0.91 -18.30
C ASP A 46 9.97 -0.64 -18.31
N HIS A 47 8.83 -1.21 -18.71
CA HIS A 47 8.69 -2.65 -18.90
C HIS A 47 9.57 -3.21 -20.03
N GLY A 48 9.89 -2.40 -21.03
CA GLY A 48 10.74 -2.80 -22.14
C GLY A 48 12.17 -3.12 -21.70
N ALA A 49 12.73 -2.28 -20.85
CA ALA A 49 14.05 -2.49 -20.28
C ALA A 49 14.10 -3.69 -19.31
N ALA A 50 13.02 -3.91 -18.54
CA ALA A 50 12.92 -5.03 -17.60
C ALA A 50 12.80 -6.40 -18.28
N LEU A 51 12.24 -6.46 -19.52
CA LEU A 51 12.03 -7.69 -20.28
C LEU A 51 13.03 -7.90 -21.41
N GLY A 52 14.02 -7.01 -21.59
CA GLY A 52 14.99 -7.09 -22.68
C GLY A 52 14.39 -6.92 -24.08
N LYS A 53 13.14 -6.46 -24.19
CA LYS A 53 12.43 -6.19 -25.44
C LYS A 53 12.29 -4.69 -25.63
N ARG A 54 13.10 -4.09 -26.49
CA ARG A 54 12.90 -2.71 -26.95
C ARG A 54 11.52 -2.62 -27.63
N GLY A 55 10.62 -1.76 -27.10
CA GLY A 55 9.34 -1.45 -27.71
C GLY A 55 8.08 -2.16 -27.17
N ALA A 56 8.17 -3.03 -26.16
CA ALA A 56 7.00 -3.66 -25.53
C ALA A 56 6.62 -2.96 -24.23
N CYS A 57 6.06 -1.76 -24.31
CA CYS A 57 5.85 -0.92 -23.14
C CYS A 57 4.36 -0.90 -22.73
N CYS A 58 3.97 -1.60 -21.65
CA CYS A 58 2.66 -1.38 -21.01
C CYS A 58 2.57 0.04 -20.44
N ALA A 59 3.67 0.59 -19.88
CA ALA A 59 3.75 1.98 -19.45
C ALA A 59 3.48 2.94 -20.61
N GLY A 60 4.00 2.67 -21.81
CA GLY A 60 3.71 3.45 -23.02
C GLY A 60 2.24 3.44 -23.41
N ARG A 61 1.54 2.30 -23.24
CA ARG A 61 0.10 2.21 -23.50
C ARG A 61 -0.70 3.04 -22.49
N ASP A 62 -0.40 2.95 -21.21
CA ASP A 62 -1.09 3.68 -20.16
C ASP A 62 -0.90 5.19 -20.31
N ILE A 63 0.31 5.65 -20.64
CA ILE A 63 0.61 7.05 -20.96
C ILE A 63 -0.17 7.51 -22.21
N HIS A 64 -0.21 6.67 -23.24
CA HIS A 64 -0.96 6.95 -24.46
C HIS A 64 -2.46 7.08 -24.20
N ASP A 65 -3.02 6.17 -23.40
CA ASP A 65 -4.42 6.20 -22.99
C ASP A 65 -4.74 7.46 -22.18
N ALA A 66 -3.88 7.85 -21.24
CA ALA A 66 -4.03 9.08 -20.47
C ALA A 66 -4.01 10.32 -21.38
N ARG A 67 -3.10 10.36 -22.38
CA ARG A 67 -3.05 11.46 -23.37
C ARG A 67 -4.31 11.55 -24.22
N LYS A 68 -4.85 10.42 -24.68
CA LYS A 68 -6.11 10.37 -25.44
C LYS A 68 -7.29 10.91 -24.62
N VAL A 69 -7.38 10.50 -23.35
CA VAL A 69 -8.41 11.01 -22.44
C VAL A 69 -8.25 12.52 -22.24
N ALA A 70 -7.04 13.01 -21.97
CA ALA A 70 -6.78 14.43 -21.78
C ALA A 70 -7.11 15.26 -23.04
N GLN A 71 -6.76 14.76 -24.23
CA GLN A 71 -7.12 15.39 -25.50
C GLN A 71 -8.63 15.44 -25.70
N GLN A 72 -9.37 14.37 -25.40
CA GLN A 72 -10.82 14.34 -25.50
C GLN A 72 -11.49 15.31 -24.53
N LEU A 73 -10.94 15.48 -23.33
CA LEU A 73 -11.44 16.39 -22.29
C LEU A 73 -10.96 17.83 -22.49
N ASP A 74 -10.14 18.10 -23.50
CA ASP A 74 -9.50 19.40 -23.78
C ASP A 74 -8.77 19.96 -22.54
N ILE A 75 -7.98 19.13 -21.85
CA ILE A 75 -7.19 19.52 -20.68
C ILE A 75 -5.69 19.41 -20.94
N PRO A 76 -4.87 20.29 -20.35
CA PRO A 76 -3.41 20.15 -20.34
C PRO A 76 -3.01 18.81 -19.67
N HIS A 77 -2.01 18.12 -20.25
CA HIS A 77 -1.51 16.87 -19.73
C HIS A 77 0.01 16.78 -19.78
N TYR A 78 0.62 16.49 -18.65
CA TYR A 78 2.06 16.35 -18.51
C TYR A 78 2.44 14.93 -18.15
N VAL A 79 3.53 14.43 -18.74
CA VAL A 79 4.15 13.16 -18.38
C VAL A 79 5.48 13.46 -17.72
N LEU A 80 5.63 13.03 -16.48
CA LEU A 80 6.84 13.28 -15.70
C LEU A 80 7.63 11.98 -15.55
N ASP A 81 8.92 12.04 -15.85
CA ASP A 81 9.85 10.92 -15.60
C ASP A 81 10.11 10.78 -14.11
N PHE A 82 9.64 9.67 -13.57
CA PHE A 82 9.80 9.29 -12.16
C PHE A 82 10.48 7.93 -12.00
N GLU A 83 11.07 7.38 -13.07
CA GLU A 83 11.64 6.02 -13.05
C GLU A 83 12.74 5.86 -11.99
N ALA A 84 13.74 6.74 -11.99
CA ALA A 84 14.81 6.69 -11.00
C ALA A 84 14.28 6.87 -9.57
N ARG A 85 13.37 7.81 -9.37
CA ARG A 85 12.75 8.11 -8.08
C ARG A 85 11.90 6.95 -7.56
N PHE A 86 11.09 6.35 -8.43
CA PHE A 86 10.25 5.21 -8.09
C PHE A 86 11.10 3.96 -7.78
N ARG A 87 12.14 3.72 -8.57
CA ARG A 87 13.10 2.65 -8.31
C ARG A 87 13.67 2.75 -6.90
N GLN A 88 14.21 3.91 -6.54
CA GLN A 88 14.81 4.15 -5.22
C GLN A 88 13.78 4.06 -4.09
N ALA A 89 12.61 4.70 -4.24
CA ALA A 89 11.65 4.85 -3.14
C ALA A 89 10.76 3.63 -2.92
N VAL A 90 10.54 2.79 -3.97
CA VAL A 90 9.54 1.72 -3.94
C VAL A 90 10.14 0.36 -4.31
N ILE A 91 10.87 0.27 -5.45
CA ILE A 91 11.35 -1.03 -5.93
C ILE A 91 12.50 -1.56 -5.06
N GLU A 92 13.44 -0.69 -4.66
CA GLU A 92 14.54 -1.08 -3.76
C GLU A 92 14.04 -1.41 -2.35
N ASP A 93 13.08 -0.63 -1.82
CA ASP A 93 12.39 -0.92 -0.54
C ASP A 93 11.67 -2.28 -0.59
N PHE A 94 11.01 -2.59 -1.72
CA PHE A 94 10.36 -3.88 -1.95
C PHE A 94 11.38 -5.04 -1.94
N ALA A 95 12.46 -4.93 -2.68
CA ALA A 95 13.48 -5.97 -2.74
C ALA A 95 14.19 -6.17 -1.39
N GLN A 96 14.51 -5.08 -0.68
CA GLN A 96 15.13 -5.16 0.64
C GLN A 96 14.19 -5.78 1.67
N THR A 97 12.90 -5.40 1.66
CA THR A 97 11.91 -5.96 2.58
C THR A 97 11.77 -7.47 2.42
N TYR A 98 11.80 -8.00 1.17
CA TYR A 98 11.82 -9.44 0.93
C TYR A 98 13.13 -10.10 1.39
N ALA A 99 14.27 -9.48 1.10
CA ALA A 99 15.57 -9.99 1.55
C ALA A 99 15.66 -10.09 3.09
N ASP A 100 15.00 -9.16 3.79
CA ASP A 100 14.88 -9.17 5.25
C ASP A 100 13.82 -10.21 5.77
N GLY A 101 13.27 -11.06 4.91
CA GLY A 101 12.23 -12.03 5.28
C GLY A 101 10.91 -11.40 5.71
N ARG A 102 10.63 -10.19 5.29
CA ARG A 102 9.40 -9.44 5.57
C ARG A 102 8.49 -9.42 4.34
N THR A 103 7.24 -9.09 4.52
CA THR A 103 6.25 -9.01 3.43
C THR A 103 6.04 -7.55 3.01
N PRO A 104 6.53 -7.11 1.85
CA PRO A 104 6.42 -5.71 1.43
C PRO A 104 5.00 -5.31 1.04
N LEU A 105 4.71 -4.01 1.13
CA LEU A 105 3.46 -3.38 0.70
C LEU A 105 3.76 -2.17 -0.23
N PRO A 106 4.25 -2.43 -1.46
CA PRO A 106 4.77 -1.37 -2.33
C PRO A 106 3.74 -0.33 -2.75
N CYS A 107 2.45 -0.69 -2.85
CA CYS A 107 1.39 0.26 -3.17
C CYS A 107 1.23 1.33 -2.08
N ALA A 108 1.34 0.97 -0.80
CA ALA A 108 1.31 1.94 0.29
C ALA A 108 2.57 2.83 0.29
N ARG A 109 3.76 2.27 0.04
CA ARG A 109 5.00 3.07 -0.12
C ARG A 109 4.92 4.02 -1.31
N CYS A 110 4.36 3.59 -2.44
CA CYS A 110 4.13 4.45 -3.60
C CYS A 110 3.19 5.63 -3.26
N ASN A 111 2.07 5.36 -2.59
CA ASN A 111 1.18 6.44 -2.14
C ASN A 111 1.88 7.39 -1.18
N GLN A 112 2.61 6.86 -0.18
CA GLN A 112 3.31 7.64 0.84
C GLN A 112 4.42 8.53 0.26
N ARG A 113 5.32 7.95 -0.59
CA ARG A 113 6.57 8.61 -1.00
C ARG A 113 6.50 9.28 -2.35
N ILE A 114 5.71 8.74 -3.28
CA ILE A 114 5.64 9.25 -4.66
C ILE A 114 4.40 10.11 -4.87
N LYS A 115 3.20 9.55 -4.69
CA LYS A 115 1.97 10.26 -5.04
C LYS A 115 1.64 11.39 -4.06
N PHE A 116 1.68 11.12 -2.75
CA PHE A 116 1.21 12.08 -1.74
C PHE A 116 2.33 12.91 -1.12
N ARG A 117 3.58 12.68 -1.49
CA ARG A 117 4.68 13.55 -1.16
C ARG A 117 5.19 14.28 -2.41
N ASP A 118 5.76 13.53 -3.35
CA ASP A 118 6.49 14.12 -4.49
C ASP A 118 5.50 14.74 -5.50
N LEU A 119 4.47 14.02 -5.98
CA LEU A 119 3.48 14.56 -6.91
C LEU A 119 2.60 15.65 -6.27
N LEU A 120 2.28 15.52 -4.98
CA LEU A 120 1.53 16.56 -4.27
C LEU A 120 2.34 17.88 -4.20
N GLY A 121 3.66 17.81 -4.00
CA GLY A 121 4.54 18.96 -4.09
C GLY A 121 4.45 19.64 -5.47
N ILE A 122 4.60 18.87 -6.53
CA ILE A 122 4.48 19.37 -7.91
C ILE A 122 3.10 19.97 -8.17
N ALA A 123 2.03 19.36 -7.64
CA ALA A 123 0.68 19.90 -7.80
C ALA A 123 0.53 21.29 -7.16
N ARG A 124 1.16 21.52 -6.01
CA ARG A 124 1.22 22.86 -5.38
C ARG A 124 2.04 23.85 -6.20
N ASP A 125 3.20 23.42 -6.71
CA ASP A 125 4.09 24.28 -7.53
C ASP A 125 3.42 24.70 -8.84
N LEU A 126 2.50 23.89 -9.38
CA LEU A 126 1.65 24.24 -10.54
C LEU A 126 0.45 25.13 -10.17
N GLY A 127 0.37 25.61 -8.95
CA GLY A 127 -0.72 26.46 -8.46
C GLY A 127 -2.04 25.71 -8.31
N GLY A 128 -2.01 24.38 -8.16
CA GLY A 128 -3.21 23.59 -7.89
C GLY A 128 -3.78 23.88 -6.49
N GLY A 129 -5.08 24.04 -6.38
CA GLY A 129 -5.81 24.08 -5.11
C GLY A 129 -6.05 22.69 -4.52
N ALA A 130 -5.90 21.63 -5.33
CA ALA A 130 -6.02 20.24 -4.90
C ALA A 130 -5.31 19.26 -5.83
N LEU A 131 -5.00 18.05 -5.30
CA LEU A 131 -4.60 16.87 -6.06
C LEU A 131 -5.71 15.83 -5.98
N ALA A 132 -6.33 15.50 -7.10
CA ALA A 132 -7.37 14.49 -7.21
C ALA A 132 -6.80 13.15 -7.72
N THR A 133 -7.31 12.05 -7.19
CA THR A 133 -6.90 10.70 -7.59
C THR A 133 -8.09 9.74 -7.69
N GLY A 134 -7.93 8.66 -8.46
CA GLY A 134 -8.92 7.61 -8.62
C GLY A 134 -9.01 6.61 -7.46
N HIS A 135 -8.50 6.93 -6.27
CA HIS A 135 -8.62 6.03 -5.12
C HIS A 135 -10.05 5.99 -4.58
N TYR A 136 -10.50 4.78 -4.25
CA TYR A 136 -11.78 4.54 -3.60
C TYR A 136 -11.62 4.67 -2.08
N VAL A 137 -11.74 5.89 -1.60
CA VAL A 137 -11.83 6.28 -0.19
C VAL A 137 -12.65 7.56 -0.10
N ARG A 138 -13.28 7.85 1.02
CA ARG A 138 -14.06 9.07 1.23
C ARG A 138 -13.32 10.03 2.13
N ARG A 139 -13.24 11.28 1.71
CA ARG A 139 -12.75 12.40 2.50
C ARG A 139 -13.97 13.20 2.96
N GLU A 140 -14.14 13.30 4.25
CA GLU A 140 -15.31 13.94 4.87
C GLU A 140 -14.89 15.00 5.87
N ILE A 141 -15.79 15.92 6.20
CA ILE A 141 -15.62 16.82 7.34
C ILE A 141 -16.39 16.20 8.51
N GLY A 142 -15.64 15.74 9.50
CA GLY A 142 -16.20 15.30 10.76
C GLY A 142 -16.16 16.40 11.82
N LYS A 143 -16.53 16.04 13.05
CA LYS A 143 -16.53 16.97 14.19
C LYS A 143 -15.14 17.52 14.56
N ASP A 144 -14.10 16.77 14.26
CA ASP A 144 -12.70 17.08 14.60
C ASP A 144 -11.89 17.57 13.38
N GLY A 145 -12.57 17.95 12.29
CA GLY A 145 -11.95 18.40 11.05
C GLY A 145 -12.01 17.35 9.93
N LEU A 146 -10.96 17.29 9.10
CA LEU A 146 -10.93 16.38 7.95
C LEU A 146 -10.69 14.94 8.40
N GLU A 147 -11.52 14.05 7.88
CA GLU A 147 -11.50 12.63 8.14
C GLU A 147 -11.34 11.83 6.84
N LEU A 148 -10.65 10.70 6.92
CA LEU A 148 -10.56 9.73 5.84
C LEU A 148 -11.39 8.49 6.21
N HIS A 149 -12.29 8.11 5.34
CA HIS A 149 -13.20 6.98 5.55
C HIS A 149 -13.02 5.91 4.49
N ARG A 150 -13.40 4.69 4.81
CA ARG A 150 -13.51 3.60 3.84
C ARG A 150 -14.41 4.02 2.68
N ALA A 151 -14.17 3.45 1.50
CA ALA A 151 -15.07 3.62 0.37
C ALA A 151 -16.50 3.16 0.68
N ALA A 152 -17.46 3.69 -0.07
CA ALA A 152 -18.84 3.19 -0.05
C ALA A 152 -18.91 1.76 -0.61
N ASP A 153 -18.12 1.46 -1.65
CA ASP A 153 -17.93 0.11 -2.17
C ASP A 153 -16.86 -0.62 -1.35
N ALA A 154 -17.28 -1.49 -0.44
CA ALA A 154 -16.39 -2.25 0.44
C ALA A 154 -15.38 -3.15 -0.31
N TRP A 155 -15.73 -3.63 -1.52
CA TRP A 155 -14.85 -4.45 -2.34
C TRP A 155 -13.73 -3.65 -3.01
N ARG A 156 -13.94 -2.34 -3.15
CA ARG A 156 -13.00 -1.39 -3.76
C ARG A 156 -12.27 -0.54 -2.71
N ASP A 157 -12.58 -0.70 -1.44
CA ASP A 157 -11.97 0.08 -0.36
C ASP A 157 -10.43 0.01 -0.40
N GLN A 158 -9.80 1.16 -0.60
CA GLN A 158 -8.35 1.32 -0.68
C GLN A 158 -7.76 2.04 0.54
N SER A 159 -8.55 2.27 1.57
CA SER A 159 -8.11 2.96 2.79
C SER A 159 -6.89 2.31 3.43
N TYR A 160 -6.77 0.98 3.35
CA TYR A 160 -5.62 0.22 3.84
C TYR A 160 -4.28 0.70 3.25
N PHE A 161 -4.25 1.08 1.98
CA PHE A 161 -3.04 1.53 1.30
C PHE A 161 -2.73 3.01 1.50
N LEU A 162 -3.62 3.75 2.18
CA LEU A 162 -3.52 5.18 2.43
C LEU A 162 -3.28 5.54 3.90
N PHE A 163 -3.00 4.57 4.74
CA PHE A 163 -2.84 4.74 6.18
C PHE A 163 -1.76 5.76 6.57
N ALA A 164 -0.75 5.95 5.74
CA ALA A 164 0.35 6.89 5.95
C ALA A 164 0.06 8.31 5.43
N THR A 165 -1.17 8.59 4.98
CA THR A 165 -1.59 9.95 4.56
C THR A 165 -1.66 10.86 5.78
N THR A 166 -0.89 11.96 5.76
CA THR A 166 -0.88 12.94 6.85
C THR A 166 -2.09 13.89 6.77
N ARG A 167 -2.35 14.65 7.84
CA ARG A 167 -3.41 15.68 7.86
C ARG A 167 -3.21 16.74 6.78
N ASP A 168 -1.97 17.22 6.60
CA ASP A 168 -1.64 18.21 5.58
C ASP A 168 -1.86 17.70 4.17
N GLN A 169 -1.51 16.43 3.94
CA GLN A 169 -1.79 15.78 2.65
C GLN A 169 -3.29 15.62 2.44
N LEU A 170 -4.04 15.17 3.46
CA LEU A 170 -5.48 14.99 3.39
C LEU A 170 -6.21 16.32 3.11
N ALA A 171 -5.71 17.44 3.60
CA ALA A 171 -6.26 18.77 3.31
C ALA A 171 -6.23 19.09 1.80
N PHE A 172 -5.18 18.65 1.11
CA PHE A 172 -4.96 18.91 -0.31
C PHE A 172 -5.51 17.82 -1.25
N LEU A 173 -5.72 16.60 -0.77
CA LEU A 173 -6.18 15.44 -1.56
C LEU A 173 -7.69 15.46 -1.79
N ARG A 174 -8.11 14.97 -2.97
CA ARG A 174 -9.51 14.74 -3.33
C ARG A 174 -9.71 13.34 -3.91
N PHE A 175 -10.82 12.71 -3.54
CA PHE A 175 -11.15 11.34 -3.92
C PHE A 175 -12.59 11.26 -4.47
N PRO A 176 -12.83 11.73 -5.70
CA PRO A 176 -14.18 11.86 -6.25
C PRO A 176 -14.94 10.54 -6.36
N LEU A 177 -14.24 9.39 -6.42
CA LEU A 177 -14.85 8.07 -6.58
C LEU A 177 -15.21 7.39 -5.26
N GLY A 178 -14.83 7.96 -4.12
CA GLY A 178 -14.97 7.28 -2.83
C GLY A 178 -16.41 6.95 -2.41
N GLY A 179 -17.38 7.72 -2.90
CA GLY A 179 -18.81 7.49 -2.68
C GLY A 179 -19.51 6.64 -3.75
N LEU A 180 -18.79 6.19 -4.79
CA LEU A 180 -19.36 5.49 -5.93
C LEU A 180 -19.04 3.99 -5.87
N ALA A 181 -19.98 3.18 -6.37
CA ALA A 181 -19.72 1.79 -6.71
C ALA A 181 -18.91 1.71 -8.02
N LYS A 182 -18.13 0.64 -8.19
CA LYS A 182 -17.31 0.45 -9.41
C LYS A 182 -18.14 0.46 -10.69
N ASP A 183 -19.30 -0.16 -10.68
CA ASP A 183 -20.19 -0.20 -11.84
C ASP A 183 -20.73 1.19 -12.19
N GLU A 184 -20.90 2.06 -11.19
CA GLU A 184 -21.28 3.45 -11.43
C GLU A 184 -20.13 4.23 -12.08
N THR A 185 -18.90 4.04 -11.62
CA THR A 185 -17.71 4.62 -12.27
C THR A 185 -17.60 4.19 -13.73
N ARG A 186 -17.85 2.91 -14.05
CA ARG A 186 -17.86 2.42 -15.45
C ARG A 186 -18.98 3.02 -16.27
N ARG A 187 -20.19 3.16 -15.70
CA ARG A 187 -21.31 3.85 -16.38
C ARG A 187 -21.00 5.31 -16.68
N LEU A 188 -20.35 6.01 -15.73
CA LEU A 188 -19.88 7.38 -15.94
C LEU A 188 -18.82 7.45 -17.03
N ALA A 189 -17.83 6.54 -17.04
CA ALA A 189 -16.83 6.46 -18.10
C ALA A 189 -17.47 6.26 -19.48
N GLY A 190 -18.50 5.41 -19.59
CA GLY A 190 -19.29 5.23 -20.81
C GLY A 190 -20.09 6.49 -21.19
N ARG A 191 -20.73 7.16 -20.22
CA ARG A 191 -21.46 8.43 -20.44
C ARG A 191 -20.53 9.52 -21.00
N PHE A 192 -19.30 9.60 -20.52
CA PHE A 192 -18.29 10.52 -21.03
C PHE A 192 -17.60 10.03 -22.31
N ALA A 193 -18.01 8.86 -22.84
CA ALA A 193 -17.41 8.20 -24.01
C ALA A 193 -15.88 8.07 -23.89
N LEU A 194 -15.35 7.82 -22.67
CA LEU A 194 -13.92 7.74 -22.46
C LEU A 194 -13.33 6.50 -23.19
N PRO A 195 -12.20 6.66 -23.91
CA PRO A 195 -11.60 5.57 -24.70
C PRO A 195 -11.10 4.39 -23.85
N VAL A 196 -11.09 4.55 -22.54
CA VAL A 196 -10.66 3.56 -21.54
C VAL A 196 -11.81 2.93 -20.75
N ALA A 197 -13.08 3.19 -21.13
CA ALA A 197 -14.26 2.73 -20.38
C ALA A 197 -14.28 1.21 -20.16
N ASP A 198 -13.89 0.43 -21.16
CA ASP A 198 -13.87 -1.03 -21.14
C ASP A 198 -12.51 -1.62 -20.68
N LYS A 199 -11.54 -0.76 -20.32
CA LYS A 199 -10.22 -1.21 -19.89
C LYS A 199 -10.33 -2.01 -18.59
N PRO A 200 -9.71 -3.22 -18.51
CA PRO A 200 -9.69 -4.00 -17.28
C PRO A 200 -8.90 -3.27 -16.18
N ASP A 201 -9.31 -3.51 -14.93
CA ASP A 201 -8.58 -2.98 -13.78
C ASP A 201 -7.21 -3.67 -13.64
N SER A 202 -6.21 -2.91 -13.18
CA SER A 202 -4.92 -3.49 -12.80
C SER A 202 -5.11 -4.45 -11.62
N GLN A 203 -4.69 -5.71 -11.77
CA GLN A 203 -4.92 -6.77 -10.78
C GLN A 203 -3.71 -7.02 -9.89
N ASP A 204 -2.52 -6.53 -10.25
CA ASP A 204 -1.26 -6.87 -9.59
C ASP A 204 -0.37 -5.63 -9.36
N ILE A 205 0.76 -5.84 -8.69
CA ILE A 205 1.76 -4.80 -8.46
C ILE A 205 2.32 -4.35 -9.81
N CYS A 206 2.22 -3.06 -10.08
CA CYS A 206 2.42 -2.47 -11.41
C CYS A 206 3.78 -2.76 -12.05
N PHE A 207 4.85 -2.95 -11.27
CA PHE A 207 6.21 -3.22 -11.76
C PHE A 207 6.60 -4.70 -11.74
N VAL A 208 5.69 -5.60 -11.36
CA VAL A 208 5.94 -7.05 -11.34
C VAL A 208 5.29 -7.70 -12.56
N PRO A 209 6.06 -8.03 -13.60
CA PRO A 209 5.51 -8.67 -14.78
C PRO A 209 5.08 -10.11 -14.45
N GLN A 210 3.85 -10.46 -14.80
CA GLN A 210 3.32 -11.83 -14.72
C GLN A 210 3.42 -12.52 -13.35
N GLY A 211 3.36 -11.75 -12.23
CA GLY A 211 3.26 -12.31 -10.87
C GLY A 211 4.54 -12.93 -10.29
N SER A 212 5.69 -12.79 -10.95
CA SER A 212 6.97 -13.31 -10.42
C SER A 212 7.66 -12.31 -9.50
N TYR A 213 7.21 -12.22 -8.24
CA TYR A 213 7.86 -11.37 -7.22
C TYR A 213 9.32 -11.76 -6.97
N ALA A 214 9.59 -13.06 -6.81
CA ALA A 214 10.94 -13.59 -6.60
C ALA A 214 11.89 -13.20 -7.73
N GLY A 215 11.48 -13.31 -8.99
CA GLY A 215 12.30 -12.92 -10.13
C GLY A 215 12.68 -11.43 -10.16
N VAL A 216 11.82 -10.54 -9.64
CA VAL A 216 12.17 -9.11 -9.46
C VAL A 216 13.21 -8.96 -8.36
N VAL A 217 13.03 -9.66 -7.22
CA VAL A 217 13.98 -9.60 -6.09
C VAL A 217 15.34 -10.13 -6.50
N GLU A 218 15.42 -11.27 -7.19
CA GLU A 218 16.69 -11.87 -7.67
C GLU A 218 17.47 -10.95 -8.60
N LYS A 219 16.77 -10.25 -9.52
CA LYS A 219 17.41 -9.26 -10.40
C LYS A 219 18.01 -8.07 -9.65
N LEU A 220 17.35 -7.64 -8.57
CA LEU A 220 17.77 -6.47 -7.78
C LEU A 220 18.76 -6.82 -6.67
N ARG A 221 18.72 -8.05 -6.20
CA ARG A 221 19.58 -8.61 -5.13
C ARG A 221 20.07 -9.99 -5.55
N PRO A 222 21.06 -10.09 -6.43
CA PRO A 222 21.67 -11.37 -6.78
C PRO A 222 22.14 -12.09 -5.51
N GLY A 223 21.77 -13.36 -5.36
CA GLY A 223 22.06 -14.17 -4.16
C GLY A 223 20.96 -14.09 -3.07
N ALA A 224 19.85 -13.37 -3.27
CA ALA A 224 18.72 -13.39 -2.33
C ALA A 224 17.97 -14.73 -2.29
N ALA A 225 18.18 -15.58 -3.29
CA ALA A 225 17.61 -16.93 -3.39
C ALA A 225 18.60 -18.00 -2.91
N GLU A 226 19.09 -17.89 -1.69
CA GLU A 226 19.94 -18.93 -1.10
C GLU A 226 19.11 -20.10 -0.58
N PRO A 227 19.48 -21.36 -0.92
CA PRO A 227 18.78 -22.54 -0.41
C PRO A 227 18.91 -22.67 1.11
N GLY A 228 17.81 -23.05 1.78
CA GLY A 228 17.78 -23.21 3.23
C GLY A 228 16.87 -24.35 3.68
N GLU A 229 16.56 -24.38 4.97
CA GLU A 229 15.76 -25.43 5.59
C GLU A 229 14.31 -24.97 5.81
N ILE A 230 13.36 -25.89 5.61
CA ILE A 230 12.00 -25.78 6.10
C ILE A 230 11.94 -26.57 7.40
N VAL A 231 11.63 -25.87 8.50
CA VAL A 231 11.66 -26.43 9.85
C VAL A 231 10.25 -26.33 10.44
N HIS A 232 9.76 -27.39 11.06
CA HIS A 232 8.50 -27.37 11.78
C HIS A 232 8.63 -26.58 13.09
N VAL A 233 7.53 -26.03 13.61
CA VAL A 233 7.52 -25.26 14.89
C VAL A 233 8.04 -26.06 16.10
N ASP A 234 8.07 -27.39 16.04
CA ASP A 234 8.66 -28.27 17.05
C ASP A 234 10.17 -28.54 16.88
N GLY A 235 10.78 -27.94 15.84
CA GLY A 235 12.21 -28.05 15.55
C GLY A 235 12.61 -29.13 14.56
N ARG A 236 11.71 -29.99 14.09
CA ARG A 236 12.01 -31.01 13.07
C ARG A 236 12.27 -30.37 11.71
N VAL A 237 13.32 -30.79 11.01
CA VAL A 237 13.56 -30.43 9.62
C VAL A 237 12.59 -31.19 8.73
N LEU A 238 11.78 -30.47 7.92
CA LEU A 238 10.78 -31.03 7.03
C LEU A 238 11.27 -31.16 5.59
N GLY A 239 12.22 -30.31 5.19
CA GLY A 239 12.74 -30.27 3.82
C GLY A 239 13.66 -29.08 3.60
N ARG A 240 13.86 -28.76 2.31
CA ARG A 240 14.68 -27.60 1.88
C ARG A 240 13.88 -26.69 0.95
N HIS A 241 14.29 -25.44 0.89
CA HIS A 241 13.74 -24.44 -0.04
C HIS A 241 14.86 -23.79 -0.86
N ASP A 242 14.51 -23.20 -2.00
CA ASP A 242 15.44 -22.55 -2.93
C ASP A 242 15.63 -21.04 -2.69
N GLY A 243 15.08 -20.51 -1.58
CA GLY A 243 15.22 -19.11 -1.18
C GLY A 243 14.02 -18.62 -0.36
N LEU A 244 14.27 -17.82 0.69
CA LEU A 244 13.24 -17.22 1.54
C LEU A 244 12.30 -16.29 0.77
N ILE A 245 12.76 -15.71 -0.33
CA ILE A 245 12.01 -14.78 -1.18
C ILE A 245 10.77 -15.43 -1.84
N HIS A 246 10.66 -16.76 -1.83
CA HIS A 246 9.50 -17.51 -2.35
C HIS A 246 8.38 -17.67 -1.30
N PHE A 247 8.61 -17.23 -0.05
CA PHE A 247 7.71 -17.48 1.06
C PHE A 247 7.19 -16.19 1.70
N THR A 248 5.97 -16.28 2.20
CA THR A 248 5.30 -15.19 2.92
C THR A 248 4.56 -15.77 4.12
N VAL A 249 4.56 -15.08 5.25
CA VAL A 249 3.85 -15.51 6.47
C VAL A 249 2.36 -15.75 6.17
N GLY A 250 1.86 -16.91 6.57
CA GLY A 250 0.50 -17.38 6.29
C GLY A 250 0.34 -18.13 4.96
N GLN A 251 1.38 -18.24 4.14
CA GLN A 251 1.36 -19.02 2.89
C GLN A 251 1.20 -20.52 3.21
N ARG A 252 0.29 -21.20 2.48
CA ARG A 252 0.07 -22.64 2.56
C ARG A 252 0.65 -23.40 1.37
N ARG A 253 0.50 -22.84 0.16
CA ARG A 253 0.94 -23.49 -1.08
C ARG A 253 2.43 -23.27 -1.32
N GLY A 254 3.10 -24.22 -1.95
CA GLY A 254 4.49 -24.08 -2.37
C GLY A 254 5.53 -24.41 -1.29
N LEU A 255 5.12 -24.95 -0.11
CA LEU A 255 6.05 -25.48 0.90
C LEU A 255 6.78 -26.75 0.41
N ALA A 256 6.19 -27.51 -0.52
CA ALA A 256 6.75 -28.74 -1.12
C ALA A 256 7.21 -29.78 -0.08
N VAL A 257 6.54 -29.87 1.09
CA VAL A 257 6.82 -30.85 2.13
C VAL A 257 5.67 -31.84 2.27
N ALA A 258 5.99 -33.12 2.40
CA ALA A 258 5.02 -34.22 2.50
C ALA A 258 4.92 -34.68 3.97
N THR A 259 4.06 -34.04 4.76
CA THR A 259 3.89 -34.37 6.20
C THR A 259 2.54 -34.99 6.52
N GLY A 260 1.62 -35.09 5.54
CA GLY A 260 0.24 -35.53 5.79
C GLY A 260 -0.64 -34.47 6.48
N GLU A 261 -0.07 -33.38 6.97
CA GLU A 261 -0.75 -32.28 7.65
C GLU A 261 -0.78 -30.99 6.81
N ARG A 262 -1.74 -30.11 7.10
CA ARG A 262 -1.82 -28.79 6.46
C ARG A 262 -0.89 -27.83 7.17
N LEU A 263 0.26 -27.52 6.56
CA LEU A 263 1.23 -26.58 7.11
C LEU A 263 1.12 -25.20 6.45
N TYR A 264 1.52 -24.20 7.24
CA TYR A 264 1.57 -22.79 6.85
C TYR A 264 2.95 -22.23 7.20
N VAL A 265 3.41 -21.25 6.44
CA VAL A 265 4.58 -20.44 6.80
C VAL A 265 4.22 -19.62 8.05
N VAL A 266 4.82 -19.94 9.17
CA VAL A 266 4.57 -19.28 10.45
C VAL A 266 5.50 -18.09 10.64
N ARG A 267 6.78 -18.25 10.27
CA ARG A 267 7.82 -17.23 10.39
C ARG A 267 8.92 -17.47 9.38
N LEU A 268 9.60 -16.42 8.96
CA LEU A 268 10.84 -16.46 8.20
C LEU A 268 11.99 -16.06 9.12
N GLU A 269 13.10 -16.79 9.09
CA GLU A 269 14.32 -16.54 9.88
C GLU A 269 15.51 -16.25 8.93
N PRO A 270 15.67 -15.02 8.45
CA PRO A 270 16.73 -14.71 7.49
C PRO A 270 18.15 -14.99 8.02
N GLY A 271 18.41 -14.68 9.30
CA GLY A 271 19.72 -14.92 9.91
C GLY A 271 20.15 -16.39 9.98
N ARG A 272 19.20 -17.32 9.79
CA ARG A 272 19.44 -18.79 9.75
C ARG A 272 19.05 -19.41 8.42
N ASN A 273 18.57 -18.58 7.48
CA ASN A 273 18.03 -19.00 6.21
C ASN A 273 16.98 -20.13 6.34
N ARG A 274 15.97 -19.93 7.23
CA ARG A 274 14.95 -20.93 7.56
C ARG A 274 13.54 -20.41 7.34
N VAL A 275 12.69 -21.30 6.80
CA VAL A 275 11.23 -21.16 6.79
C VAL A 275 10.69 -21.98 7.95
N ILE A 276 10.05 -21.34 8.93
CA ILE A 276 9.36 -22.04 10.01
C ILE A 276 7.93 -22.32 9.56
N ALA A 277 7.57 -23.59 9.53
CA ALA A 277 6.25 -24.06 9.14
C ALA A 277 5.54 -24.73 10.32
N GLY A 278 4.23 -24.63 10.35
CA GLY A 278 3.42 -25.22 11.42
C GLY A 278 1.94 -25.29 11.07
N PRO A 279 1.12 -25.88 11.94
CA PRO A 279 -0.32 -25.90 11.79
C PRO A 279 -0.91 -24.48 11.86
N ARG A 280 -2.19 -24.33 11.49
CA ARG A 280 -2.85 -23.02 11.44
C ARG A 280 -2.84 -22.27 12.77
N GLU A 281 -2.95 -23.00 13.86
CA GLU A 281 -2.98 -22.49 15.23
C GLU A 281 -1.67 -21.78 15.62
N ALA A 282 -0.55 -22.22 15.03
CA ALA A 282 0.75 -21.60 15.24
C ALA A 282 0.90 -20.22 14.57
N LEU A 283 -0.06 -19.82 13.71
CA LEU A 283 -0.09 -18.46 13.10
C LEU A 283 -0.60 -17.38 14.08
N GLY A 284 -1.13 -17.77 15.23
CA GLY A 284 -1.75 -16.85 16.19
C GLY A 284 -0.75 -15.81 16.71
N CYS A 285 -1.11 -14.53 16.58
CA CYS A 285 -0.34 -13.39 17.06
C CYS A 285 -1.23 -12.54 17.97
N ALA A 286 -0.86 -12.38 19.23
CA ALA A 286 -1.65 -11.61 20.21
C ALA A 286 -1.29 -10.12 20.22
N ARG A 287 -0.13 -9.73 19.66
CA ARG A 287 0.35 -8.34 19.68
C ARG A 287 1.25 -8.04 18.48
N ALA A 288 1.28 -6.78 18.06
CA ALA A 288 2.20 -6.30 17.03
C ALA A 288 2.90 -5.02 17.49
N GLU A 289 4.17 -4.87 17.13
CA GLU A 289 4.95 -3.65 17.31
C GLU A 289 4.99 -2.93 15.97
N LEU A 290 4.70 -1.63 16.01
CA LEU A 290 4.57 -0.78 14.83
C LEU A 290 5.61 0.32 14.83
N ARG A 291 6.09 0.69 13.65
CA ARG A 291 6.96 1.84 13.38
C ARG A 291 6.34 2.78 12.35
N GLU A 292 6.89 3.99 12.24
CA GLU A 292 6.39 5.03 11.32
C GLU A 292 4.86 5.21 11.45
N VAL A 293 4.38 5.32 12.68
CA VAL A 293 2.94 5.44 12.96
C VAL A 293 2.45 6.81 12.54
N ASN A 294 1.44 6.81 11.66
CA ASN A 294 0.64 7.98 11.32
C ASN A 294 -0.65 7.95 12.13
N TRP A 295 -1.00 9.05 12.79
CA TRP A 295 -2.21 9.16 13.60
C TRP A 295 -3.09 10.33 13.17
N LEU A 296 -4.32 10.05 12.79
CA LEU A 296 -5.33 11.02 12.34
C LEU A 296 -6.41 11.30 13.41
N GLY A 297 -6.29 10.72 14.60
CA GLY A 297 -7.19 11.03 15.71
C GLY A 297 -7.06 12.49 16.17
N ALA A 298 -8.12 13.10 16.73
CA ALA A 298 -8.13 14.51 17.13
C ALA A 298 -7.11 14.85 18.22
N ALA A 299 -6.91 13.93 19.15
CA ALA A 299 -5.93 14.05 20.25
C ALA A 299 -4.85 12.97 20.09
N PRO A 300 -3.68 13.14 20.71
CA PRO A 300 -2.66 12.10 20.79
C PRO A 300 -3.22 10.80 21.39
N ILE A 301 -2.61 9.66 21.03
CA ILE A 301 -2.98 8.37 21.61
C ILE A 301 -2.75 8.43 23.13
N PRO A 302 -3.77 8.17 23.97
CA PRO A 302 -3.63 8.23 25.42
C PRO A 302 -2.58 7.24 25.94
N ALA A 303 -1.87 7.56 27.00
CA ALA A 303 -0.88 6.66 27.62
C ALA A 303 -1.48 5.30 28.04
N ALA A 304 -2.76 5.30 28.48
CA ALA A 304 -3.51 4.09 28.79
C ALA A 304 -3.92 3.28 27.55
N GLY A 305 -3.70 3.83 26.34
CA GLY A 305 -4.15 3.25 25.08
C GLY A 305 -5.59 3.61 24.74
N ILE A 306 -6.00 3.20 23.53
CA ILE A 306 -7.34 3.41 22.98
C ILE A 306 -7.84 2.11 22.35
N ASP A 307 -9.10 1.77 22.60
CA ASP A 307 -9.76 0.63 21.98
C ASP A 307 -10.28 1.05 20.60
N LEU A 308 -9.98 0.25 19.57
CA LEU A 308 -10.32 0.52 18.18
C LEU A 308 -10.34 -0.78 17.36
N GLN A 309 -10.59 -0.68 16.09
CA GLN A 309 -10.49 -1.80 15.16
C GLN A 309 -9.22 -1.68 14.33
N VAL A 310 -8.60 -2.80 13.99
CA VAL A 310 -7.40 -2.82 13.13
C VAL A 310 -7.55 -3.81 11.99
N ARG A 311 -6.94 -3.46 10.84
CA ARG A 311 -6.72 -4.39 9.73
C ARG A 311 -5.21 -4.56 9.54
N HIS A 312 -4.75 -5.80 9.51
CA HIS A 312 -3.35 -6.13 9.25
C HIS A 312 -3.13 -6.75 7.85
N ARG A 313 -4.22 -6.88 7.07
CA ARG A 313 -4.23 -7.24 5.64
C ARG A 313 -5.35 -6.51 4.91
N ALA A 314 -5.12 -6.21 3.64
CA ALA A 314 -6.01 -5.37 2.84
C ALA A 314 -7.44 -5.90 2.70
N ARG A 315 -7.63 -7.23 2.63
CA ARG A 315 -8.92 -7.88 2.37
C ARG A 315 -9.54 -8.56 3.58
N GLU A 316 -8.93 -8.47 4.75
CA GLU A 316 -9.48 -9.07 5.97
C GLU A 316 -10.46 -8.13 6.69
N ALA A 317 -11.35 -8.71 7.46
CA ALA A 317 -12.21 -7.96 8.37
C ALA A 317 -11.35 -7.26 9.44
N ALA A 318 -11.83 -6.12 9.95
CA ALA A 318 -11.16 -5.44 11.03
C ALA A 318 -11.36 -6.20 12.35
N ALA A 319 -10.28 -6.38 13.12
CA ALA A 319 -10.27 -7.04 14.42
C ALA A 319 -10.26 -6.00 15.55
N ALA A 320 -10.94 -6.29 16.66
CA ALA A 320 -10.88 -5.46 17.85
C ALA A 320 -9.48 -5.52 18.47
N ALA A 321 -8.95 -4.36 18.86
CA ALA A 321 -7.63 -4.24 19.43
C ALA A 321 -7.49 -3.00 20.31
N ARG A 322 -6.50 -3.00 21.19
CA ARG A 322 -6.05 -1.84 21.95
C ARG A 322 -4.74 -1.31 21.37
N LEU A 323 -4.74 -0.06 20.99
CA LEU A 323 -3.56 0.67 20.52
C LEU A 323 -2.92 1.40 21.69
N LEU A 324 -1.64 1.15 21.92
CA LEU A 324 -0.82 1.74 22.97
C LEU A 324 0.26 2.61 22.32
N PRO A 325 0.50 3.84 22.79
CA PRO A 325 1.58 4.68 22.26
C PRO A 325 2.94 4.06 22.59
N GLY A 326 3.91 4.31 21.75
CA GLY A 326 5.34 4.06 21.94
C GLY A 326 6.14 5.34 21.74
N GLU A 327 7.45 5.24 21.86
CA GLU A 327 8.39 6.34 21.62
C GLU A 327 8.71 6.47 20.13
N ASP A 328 9.19 7.62 19.69
CA ASP A 328 9.75 7.89 18.36
C ASP A 328 8.89 7.42 17.17
N GLY A 329 7.58 7.69 17.22
CA GLY A 329 6.66 7.30 16.15
C GLY A 329 6.37 5.81 16.08
N CYS A 330 6.63 5.08 17.15
CA CYS A 330 6.26 3.68 17.34
C CYS A 330 4.91 3.56 18.05
N ALA A 331 4.31 2.36 18.01
CA ALA A 331 3.15 1.98 18.79
C ALA A 331 3.08 0.47 18.99
N ARG A 332 2.25 0.03 19.91
CA ARG A 332 1.95 -1.39 20.12
C ARG A 332 0.44 -1.63 19.94
N VAL A 333 0.10 -2.70 19.26
CA VAL A 333 -1.26 -3.18 19.13
C VAL A 333 -1.39 -4.48 19.91
N ALA A 334 -2.34 -4.53 20.83
CA ALA A 334 -2.77 -5.75 21.50
C ALA A 334 -4.12 -6.16 20.92
N PHE A 335 -4.17 -7.29 20.23
CA PHE A 335 -5.41 -7.81 19.65
C PHE A 335 -6.29 -8.40 20.77
N ALA A 336 -7.59 -8.16 20.71
CA ALA A 336 -8.55 -8.75 21.65
C ALA A 336 -8.54 -10.28 21.57
N GLU A 337 -8.36 -10.80 20.36
CA GLU A 337 -8.15 -12.23 20.08
C GLU A 337 -6.95 -12.42 19.16
N PRO A 338 -6.14 -13.49 19.31
CA PRO A 338 -4.98 -13.71 18.46
C PRO A 338 -5.34 -13.72 16.97
N GLN A 339 -4.62 -12.94 16.17
CA GLN A 339 -4.83 -12.83 14.73
C GLN A 339 -3.86 -13.72 13.96
N ALA A 340 -4.35 -14.40 12.94
CA ALA A 340 -3.53 -15.30 12.13
C ALA A 340 -2.78 -14.56 11.03
N GLY A 341 -1.47 -14.83 10.91
CA GLY A 341 -0.68 -14.35 9.77
C GLY A 341 -0.41 -12.85 9.77
N VAL A 342 -0.27 -12.25 10.93
CA VAL A 342 0.27 -10.89 11.09
C VAL A 342 1.72 -10.91 10.62
N ALA A 343 2.01 -10.17 9.53
CA ALA A 343 3.30 -10.26 8.85
C ALA A 343 4.12 -8.98 9.00
N PRO A 344 5.37 -9.04 9.48
CA PRO A 344 6.29 -7.92 9.43
C PRO A 344 6.44 -7.37 8.01
N GLY A 345 6.50 -6.04 7.87
CA GLY A 345 6.54 -5.35 6.58
C GLY A 345 5.18 -4.99 5.98
N GLN A 346 4.09 -5.60 6.45
CA GLN A 346 2.72 -5.17 6.15
C GLN A 346 2.31 -3.98 7.04
N ALA A 347 1.15 -3.38 6.75
CA ALA A 347 0.57 -2.32 7.57
C ALA A 347 -0.38 -2.89 8.63
N CYS A 348 -0.47 -2.19 9.76
CA CYS A 348 -1.59 -2.31 10.70
C CYS A 348 -2.34 -0.98 10.68
N VAL A 349 -3.55 -1.00 10.14
CA VAL A 349 -4.35 0.22 9.87
C VAL A 349 -5.48 0.32 10.88
N PHE A 350 -5.65 1.50 11.46
CA PHE A 350 -6.56 1.78 12.56
C PHE A 350 -7.89 2.33 12.07
N TYR A 351 -8.98 1.86 12.66
CA TYR A 351 -10.34 2.28 12.28
C TYR A 351 -11.24 2.50 13.51
N ASP A 352 -12.15 3.45 13.36
CA ASP A 352 -13.34 3.60 14.17
C ASP A 352 -14.55 3.53 13.23
N GLY A 353 -15.23 2.39 13.18
CA GLY A 353 -16.26 2.12 12.18
C GLY A 353 -15.71 2.22 10.74
N THR A 354 -16.19 3.22 9.99
CA THR A 354 -15.69 3.52 8.63
C THR A 354 -14.54 4.51 8.61
N ARG A 355 -14.33 5.28 9.68
CA ARG A 355 -13.25 6.27 9.79
C ARG A 355 -11.91 5.58 9.93
N MET A 356 -10.96 5.92 9.06
CA MET A 356 -9.57 5.52 9.20
C MET A 356 -8.83 6.51 10.12
N LEU A 357 -8.26 6.01 11.19
CA LEU A 357 -7.50 6.79 12.17
C LEU A 357 -6.00 6.79 11.92
N GLY A 358 -5.55 6.21 10.81
CA GLY A 358 -4.13 6.08 10.48
C GLY A 358 -3.63 4.64 10.50
N GLY A 359 -2.38 4.44 10.84
CA GLY A 359 -1.75 3.13 10.89
C GLY A 359 -0.24 3.19 11.05
N GLY A 360 0.41 2.04 11.09
CA GLY A 360 1.85 1.91 11.14
C GLY A 360 2.34 0.66 10.41
N TRP A 361 3.63 0.61 10.13
CA TRP A 361 4.26 -0.58 9.56
C TRP A 361 4.51 -1.60 10.66
N ILE A 362 4.09 -2.85 10.44
CA ILE A 362 4.36 -3.96 11.37
C ILE A 362 5.87 -4.25 11.35
N GLU A 363 6.52 -3.97 12.46
CA GLU A 363 7.94 -4.24 12.66
C GLU A 363 8.17 -5.65 13.20
N ARG A 364 7.39 -6.02 14.23
CA ARG A 364 7.44 -7.33 14.88
C ARG A 364 6.03 -7.82 15.18
N ALA A 365 5.84 -9.13 15.05
CA ALA A 365 4.59 -9.82 15.33
C ALA A 365 4.93 -11.13 16.09
N PRO A 366 5.21 -11.05 17.40
CA PRO A 366 5.55 -12.25 18.19
C PRO A 366 4.38 -13.25 18.17
N LEU A 367 4.69 -14.51 17.99
CA LEU A 367 3.70 -15.58 18.03
C LEU A 367 3.14 -15.72 19.46
N ALA A 368 1.89 -16.13 19.57
CA ALA A 368 1.22 -16.28 20.88
C ALA A 368 1.93 -17.26 21.83
N LEU A 369 2.68 -18.21 21.26
CA LEU A 369 3.47 -19.21 22.02
C LEU A 369 4.89 -18.73 22.37
N GLU A 370 5.33 -17.56 21.93
CA GLU A 370 6.64 -17.02 22.28
C GLU A 370 6.58 -16.28 23.63
N PRO A 371 7.50 -16.55 24.57
CA PRO A 371 7.58 -15.79 25.81
C PRO A 371 7.86 -14.32 25.50
N PRO A 372 7.43 -13.37 26.36
CA PRO A 372 7.70 -11.96 26.18
C PRO A 372 9.22 -11.74 26.10
N SER A 373 9.70 -11.17 24.99
CA SER A 373 11.12 -10.82 24.86
C SER A 373 11.49 -9.80 25.92
N THR A 374 12.32 -10.17 26.86
CA THR A 374 13.03 -9.24 27.74
C THR A 374 13.89 -8.33 26.83
N GLY A 375 13.63 -7.04 26.85
CA GLY A 375 14.10 -6.03 25.89
C GLY A 375 15.56 -6.20 25.45
N ALA A 376 15.75 -6.35 24.15
CA ALA A 376 17.03 -6.07 23.52
C ALA A 376 17.04 -4.57 23.14
N PRO A 377 18.11 -3.83 23.45
CA PRO A 377 18.19 -2.40 23.12
C PRO A 377 18.19 -2.18 21.61
N ALA A 378 17.50 -1.15 21.17
CA ALA A 378 17.50 -0.67 19.80
C ALA A 378 18.95 -0.51 19.32
N ARG A 379 19.31 -1.19 18.22
CA ARG A 379 20.58 -0.94 17.55
C ARG A 379 20.57 0.50 17.03
N ALA A 380 21.44 1.32 17.59
CA ALA A 380 21.75 2.65 17.12
C ALA A 380 22.19 2.55 15.64
N LEU A 381 21.45 3.19 14.75
CA LEU A 381 21.91 3.49 13.41
C LEU A 381 23.04 4.51 13.55
N ALA A 382 24.27 4.06 13.35
CA ALA A 382 25.43 4.93 13.24
C ALA A 382 25.21 5.92 12.10
N ALA A 383 25.13 7.19 12.43
CA ALA A 383 25.22 8.29 11.49
C ALA A 383 26.62 8.25 10.87
N ALA A 384 26.70 7.93 9.59
CA ALA A 384 27.89 8.22 8.78
C ALA A 384 27.83 9.70 8.38
N SER A 385 28.32 10.56 9.26
CA SER A 385 28.82 11.87 8.91
C SER A 385 30.31 11.73 8.62
N GLY A 386 30.72 12.04 7.40
CA GLY A 386 32.12 12.01 7.01
C GLY A 386 32.36 12.73 5.70
N ALA A 387 32.81 13.99 5.84
CA ALA A 387 33.59 14.81 4.91
C ALA A 387 33.11 14.91 3.45
#